data_5321996d4c51d1034e951cb2a7cf2012
#
_entry.id   5321996d4c51d1034e951cb2a7cf2012
#
_cell.length_a   1.000
_cell.length_b   1.000
_cell.length_c   1.000
_cell.angle_alpha   90.00
_cell.angle_beta   90.00
_cell.angle_gamma   90.00
#
_symmetry.space_group_name_H-M   'P 1'
#
loop_
_entity.id
_entity.type
_entity.pdbx_description
1 polymer ?
#
loop_
_entity_poly.entity_id
_entity_poly.type
_entity_poly.pdbx_seq_one_letter_code
_entity_poly.pdbx_strand_id
1 'polypeptide(L)'
;GIRRLPLKLYLLLFSISSFYIFGYYFTHYRFESAKPYQWGYSDLIRTALARQDQYDRVIIDVAHDSPLMAYLFVTKFSPQHLQAFYPLQEQILTGDSRALVFGKIWLLQPGGRNWTDITLPGRNLILASADQSLLERIPGATRINYPDSLAAFYVFEKSSPLAISK
;
A
#
# COMPACT_ATOMS: atom_id res chain seq x y z
N GLY A 1 44.10 10.67 -35.00
CA GLY A 1 43.19 11.79 -35.05
C GLY A 1 41.76 11.35 -34.83
N ILE A 2 41.09 11.86 -33.82
CA ILE A 2 39.66 11.58 -33.53
C ILE A 2 38.87 12.25 -34.66
N ARG A 3 38.28 11.44 -35.54
CA ARG A 3 37.35 11.95 -36.57
C ARG A 3 36.14 12.53 -35.88
N ARG A 4 35.95 13.85 -35.97
CA ARG A 4 34.74 14.50 -35.44
C ARG A 4 33.52 14.01 -36.22
N LEU A 5 32.55 13.42 -35.53
CA LEU A 5 31.28 13.08 -36.15
C LEU A 5 30.65 14.34 -36.77
N PRO A 6 30.10 14.27 -37.99
CA PRO A 6 29.41 15.41 -38.58
C PRO A 6 28.18 15.78 -37.74
N LEU A 7 27.97 17.07 -37.54
CA LEU A 7 26.88 17.60 -36.70
C LEU A 7 25.52 16.99 -37.05
N LYS A 8 25.24 16.75 -38.30
CA LYS A 8 23.98 16.13 -38.77
C LYS A 8 23.77 14.72 -38.19
N LEU A 9 24.85 13.92 -38.13
CA LEU A 9 24.77 12.57 -37.56
C LEU A 9 24.55 12.61 -36.04
N TYR A 10 25.20 13.57 -35.37
CA TYR A 10 24.98 13.79 -33.94
C TYR A 10 23.53 14.17 -33.64
N LEU A 11 22.95 15.12 -34.39
CA LEU A 11 21.55 15.55 -34.24
C LEU A 11 20.57 14.40 -34.55
N LEU A 12 20.86 13.58 -35.53
CA LEU A 12 20.03 12.40 -35.84
C LEU A 12 20.04 11.41 -34.72
N LEU A 13 21.20 11.05 -34.19
CA LEU A 13 21.31 10.11 -33.04
C LEU A 13 20.64 10.67 -31.82
N PHE A 14 20.78 11.95 -31.52
CA PHE A 14 20.11 12.61 -30.41
C PHE A 14 18.60 12.56 -30.59
N SER A 15 18.08 12.85 -31.78
CA SER A 15 16.63 12.75 -32.03
C SER A 15 16.09 11.34 -31.82
N ILE A 16 16.78 10.33 -32.38
CA ILE A 16 16.39 8.93 -32.22
C ILE A 16 16.38 8.54 -30.74
N SER A 17 17.43 8.89 -29.99
CA SER A 17 17.50 8.61 -28.54
C SER A 17 16.39 9.31 -27.77
N SER A 18 16.07 10.55 -28.09
CA SER A 18 15.01 11.30 -27.48
C SER A 18 13.64 10.63 -27.72
N PHE A 19 13.34 10.27 -28.96
CA PHE A 19 12.10 9.56 -29.30
C PHE A 19 12.00 8.21 -28.56
N TYR A 20 13.09 7.46 -28.46
CA TYR A 20 13.13 6.20 -27.72
C TYR A 20 12.84 6.42 -26.24
N ILE A 21 13.52 7.38 -25.59
CA ILE A 21 13.34 7.68 -24.16
C ILE A 21 11.91 8.15 -23.89
N PHE A 22 11.37 9.06 -24.70
CA PHE A 22 9.98 9.50 -24.54
C PHE A 22 8.98 8.34 -24.75
N GLY A 23 9.17 7.56 -25.81
CA GLY A 23 8.34 6.37 -26.07
C GLY A 23 8.35 5.41 -24.88
N TYR A 24 9.54 5.07 -24.38
CA TYR A 24 9.71 4.21 -23.22
C TYR A 24 9.04 4.79 -21.98
N TYR A 25 9.26 6.07 -21.68
CA TYR A 25 8.67 6.76 -20.52
C TYR A 25 7.14 6.68 -20.53
N PHE A 26 6.49 7.01 -21.65
CA PHE A 26 5.03 7.04 -21.70
C PHE A 26 4.39 5.64 -21.77
N THR A 27 5.10 4.62 -22.22
CA THR A 27 4.54 3.28 -22.41
C THR A 27 4.90 2.31 -21.28
N HIS A 28 6.12 2.36 -20.76
CA HIS A 28 6.64 1.36 -19.80
C HIS A 28 6.79 1.90 -18.37
N TYR A 29 7.19 3.16 -18.23
CA TYR A 29 7.52 3.72 -16.92
C TYR A 29 6.40 3.59 -15.89
N ARG A 30 5.15 3.79 -16.29
CA ARG A 30 3.99 3.66 -15.38
C ARG A 30 3.84 2.27 -14.77
N PHE A 31 4.26 1.23 -15.50
CA PHE A 31 4.18 -0.15 -15.02
C PHE A 31 5.36 -0.47 -14.10
N GLU A 32 6.56 -0.06 -14.49
CA GLU A 32 7.78 -0.31 -13.71
C GLU A 32 7.83 0.51 -12.43
N SER A 33 7.30 1.74 -12.47
CA SER A 33 7.25 2.62 -11.30
C SER A 33 6.11 2.28 -10.33
N ALA A 34 5.10 1.52 -10.76
CA ALA A 34 3.93 1.26 -9.93
C ALA A 34 4.28 0.65 -8.57
N LYS A 35 5.16 -0.34 -8.53
CA LYS A 35 5.58 -1.01 -7.29
C LYS A 35 6.39 -0.09 -6.38
N PRO A 36 7.50 0.52 -6.82
CA PRO A 36 8.32 1.37 -5.95
C PRO A 36 7.63 2.67 -5.53
N TYR A 37 6.64 3.16 -6.29
CA TYR A 37 5.92 4.39 -5.96
C TYR A 37 4.55 4.16 -5.32
N GLN A 38 4.38 3.04 -4.63
CA GLN A 38 3.20 2.78 -3.78
C GLN A 38 1.86 2.89 -4.51
N TRP A 39 1.81 2.39 -5.76
CA TRP A 39 0.57 2.33 -6.53
C TRP A 39 -0.54 1.65 -5.73
N GLY A 40 -1.73 2.23 -5.80
CA GLY A 40 -2.92 1.66 -5.14
C GLY A 40 -3.08 2.01 -3.67
N TYR A 41 -2.09 2.63 -2.99
CA TYR A 41 -2.25 3.04 -1.59
C TYR A 41 -3.42 4.00 -1.38
N SER A 42 -3.64 4.93 -2.30
CA SER A 42 -4.77 5.83 -2.22
C SER A 42 -6.11 5.10 -2.31
N ASP A 43 -6.22 4.10 -3.20
CA ASP A 43 -7.43 3.31 -3.36
C ASP A 43 -7.63 2.36 -2.18
N LEU A 44 -6.54 1.80 -1.66
CA LEU A 44 -6.53 1.00 -0.44
C LEU A 44 -7.11 1.80 0.74
N ILE A 45 -6.61 3.01 0.96
CA ILE A 45 -7.05 3.88 2.06
C ILE A 45 -8.49 4.35 1.86
N ARG A 46 -8.88 4.74 0.65
CA ARG A 46 -10.27 5.08 0.34
C ARG A 46 -11.21 3.91 0.59
N THR A 47 -10.81 2.70 0.21
CA THR A 47 -11.57 1.48 0.49
C THR A 47 -11.72 1.25 1.99
N ALA A 48 -10.64 1.44 2.75
CA ALA A 48 -10.66 1.36 4.22
C ALA A 48 -11.63 2.37 4.83
N LEU A 49 -11.53 3.63 4.43
CA LEU A 49 -12.39 4.71 4.94
C LEU A 49 -13.87 4.51 4.58
N ALA A 50 -14.16 4.05 3.36
CA ALA A 50 -15.54 3.82 2.92
C ALA A 50 -16.24 2.68 3.68
N ARG A 51 -15.49 1.75 4.22
CA ARG A 51 -16.03 0.57 4.92
C ARG A 51 -15.86 0.60 6.43
N GLN A 52 -15.11 1.55 7.00
CA GLN A 52 -14.73 1.55 8.42
C GLN A 52 -15.91 1.45 9.38
N ASP A 53 -17.08 1.99 9.03
CA ASP A 53 -18.24 2.00 9.93
C ASP A 53 -18.86 0.61 10.11
N GLN A 54 -18.61 -0.31 9.19
CA GLN A 54 -19.13 -1.68 9.21
C GLN A 54 -18.31 -2.64 10.07
N TYR A 55 -17.12 -2.20 10.55
CA TYR A 55 -16.15 -3.03 11.25
C TYR A 55 -15.75 -2.41 12.58
N ASP A 56 -15.29 -3.25 13.48
CA ASP A 56 -14.70 -2.82 14.76
C ASP A 56 -13.31 -2.21 14.52
N ARG A 57 -12.56 -2.81 13.56
CA ARG A 57 -11.24 -2.34 13.15
C ARG A 57 -11.05 -2.52 11.65
N VAL A 58 -10.34 -1.60 11.05
CA VAL A 58 -9.84 -1.69 9.68
C VAL A 58 -8.32 -1.66 9.72
N ILE A 59 -7.69 -2.74 9.33
CA ILE A 59 -6.27 -2.96 9.49
C ILE A 59 -5.60 -2.86 8.11
N ILE A 60 -4.64 -1.95 7.99
CA ILE A 60 -3.85 -1.77 6.78
C ILE A 60 -2.45 -2.32 7.05
N ASP A 61 -2.10 -3.41 6.38
CA ASP A 61 -0.83 -4.12 6.51
C ASP A 61 -0.08 -4.14 5.18
N VAL A 62 0.95 -3.34 5.07
CA VAL A 62 1.79 -3.22 3.88
C VAL A 62 3.20 -3.72 4.17
N ALA A 63 3.74 -4.52 3.25
CA ALA A 63 4.98 -5.26 3.50
C ALA A 63 6.23 -4.38 3.54
N HIS A 64 6.29 -3.32 2.74
CA HIS A 64 7.55 -2.61 2.47
C HIS A 64 7.65 -1.22 3.09
N ASP A 65 6.54 -0.48 3.16
CA ASP A 65 6.53 0.91 3.60
C ASP A 65 5.40 1.20 4.57
N SER A 66 5.58 2.23 5.40
CA SER A 66 4.51 2.70 6.27
C SER A 66 3.39 3.36 5.45
N PRO A 67 2.13 2.94 5.59
CA PRO A 67 1.00 3.55 4.90
C PRO A 67 0.64 4.93 5.46
N LEU A 68 1.36 5.40 6.48
CA LEU A 68 1.06 6.64 7.21
C LEU A 68 0.98 7.86 6.28
N MET A 69 2.00 8.06 5.43
CA MET A 69 2.04 9.23 4.55
C MET A 69 0.87 9.24 3.57
N ALA A 70 0.57 8.09 2.98
CA ALA A 70 -0.57 7.94 2.08
C ALA A 70 -1.90 8.19 2.82
N TYR A 71 -2.04 7.69 4.05
CA TYR A 71 -3.21 7.93 4.89
C TYR A 71 -3.40 9.41 5.18
N LEU A 72 -2.37 10.11 5.63
CA LEU A 72 -2.42 11.54 5.94
C LEU A 72 -2.78 12.37 4.70
N PHE A 73 -2.23 12.00 3.54
CA PHE A 73 -2.51 12.67 2.27
C PHE A 73 -3.96 12.49 1.83
N VAL A 74 -4.46 11.23 1.83
CA VAL A 74 -5.83 10.91 1.39
C VAL A 74 -6.88 11.51 2.32
N THR A 75 -6.63 11.49 3.63
CA THR A 75 -7.55 12.06 4.64
C THR A 75 -7.44 13.57 4.75
N LYS A 76 -6.45 14.18 4.08
CA LYS A 76 -6.11 15.61 4.24
C LYS A 76 -5.89 15.97 5.72
N PHE A 77 -5.25 15.09 6.45
CA PHE A 77 -5.00 15.25 7.87
C PHE A 77 -4.14 16.51 8.11
N SER A 78 -4.60 17.39 8.98
CA SER A 78 -3.89 18.65 9.25
C SER A 78 -2.54 18.38 9.90
N PRO A 79 -1.43 19.00 9.42
CA PRO A 79 -0.14 18.89 10.08
C PRO A 79 -0.15 19.34 11.56
N GLN A 80 -0.98 20.33 11.89
CA GLN A 80 -1.16 20.80 13.25
C GLN A 80 -1.79 19.73 14.15
N HIS A 81 -2.80 19.03 13.64
CA HIS A 81 -3.39 17.90 14.36
C HIS A 81 -2.37 16.76 14.51
N LEU A 82 -1.57 16.47 13.48
CA LEU A 82 -0.54 15.43 13.58
C LEU A 82 0.49 15.77 14.68
N GLN A 83 0.91 17.03 14.77
CA GLN A 83 1.83 17.48 15.83
C GLN A 83 1.21 17.31 17.23
N ALA A 84 -0.09 17.55 17.38
CA ALA A 84 -0.79 17.34 18.64
C ALA A 84 -0.91 15.84 19.02
N PHE A 85 -0.87 14.95 18.04
CA PHE A 85 -0.85 13.49 18.25
C PHE A 85 0.56 12.92 18.47
N TYR A 86 1.59 13.76 18.40
CA TYR A 86 2.96 13.28 18.59
C TYR A 86 3.35 13.26 20.09
N PRO A 87 4.01 12.19 20.59
CA PRO A 87 4.40 10.98 19.87
C PRO A 87 3.19 10.13 19.46
N LEU A 88 3.20 9.64 18.21
CA LEU A 88 2.14 8.79 17.71
C LEU A 88 1.96 7.57 18.62
N GLN A 89 0.73 7.37 19.09
CA GLN A 89 0.43 6.25 19.96
C GLN A 89 0.45 4.95 19.15
N GLU A 90 1.41 4.10 19.47
CA GLU A 90 1.46 2.74 18.95
C GLU A 90 0.68 1.82 19.88
N GLN A 91 -0.17 0.98 19.28
CA GLN A 91 -0.87 -0.08 20.01
C GLN A 91 -0.39 -1.44 19.53
N ILE A 92 -0.30 -2.37 20.44
CA ILE A 92 0.01 -3.76 20.13
C ILE A 92 -1.25 -4.40 19.57
N LEU A 93 -1.16 -4.94 18.35
CA LEU A 93 -2.25 -5.68 17.74
C LEU A 93 -2.23 -7.15 18.21
N THR A 94 -1.12 -7.84 17.96
CA THR A 94 -0.86 -9.21 18.44
C THR A 94 0.66 -9.43 18.50
N GLY A 95 1.16 -10.07 19.55
CA GLY A 95 2.59 -10.33 19.72
C GLY A 95 3.43 -9.06 19.53
N ASP A 96 4.39 -9.08 18.60
CA ASP A 96 5.25 -7.94 18.31
C ASP A 96 4.67 -6.95 17.26
N SER A 97 3.45 -7.21 16.78
CA SER A 97 2.82 -6.38 15.76
C SER A 97 2.28 -5.09 16.36
N ARG A 98 2.91 -3.97 16.01
CA ARG A 98 2.49 -2.63 16.43
C ARG A 98 1.75 -1.90 15.32
N ALA A 99 0.79 -1.10 15.69
CA ALA A 99 -0.01 -0.29 14.78
C ALA A 99 -0.11 1.16 15.26
N LEU A 100 -0.08 2.09 14.32
CA LEU A 100 -0.52 3.45 14.55
C LEU A 100 -2.04 3.50 14.40
N VAL A 101 -2.74 4.04 15.40
CA VAL A 101 -4.20 3.97 15.47
C VAL A 101 -4.83 5.34 15.24
N PHE A 102 -5.71 5.40 14.24
CA PHE A 102 -6.52 6.56 13.88
C PHE A 102 -8.01 6.17 13.95
N GLY A 103 -8.59 6.23 15.14
CA GLY A 103 -9.94 5.74 15.38
C GLY A 103 -10.05 4.24 15.13
N LYS A 104 -10.83 3.84 14.13
CA LYS A 104 -10.97 2.42 13.73
C LYS A 104 -9.88 1.97 12.74
N ILE A 105 -9.10 2.89 12.18
CA ILE A 105 -8.04 2.58 11.21
C ILE A 105 -6.74 2.27 11.95
N TRP A 106 -6.19 1.10 11.68
CA TRP A 106 -4.96 0.60 12.27
C TRP A 106 -3.91 0.43 11.16
N LEU A 107 -2.89 1.28 11.17
CA LEU A 107 -1.77 1.25 10.22
C LEU A 107 -0.64 0.43 10.82
N LEU A 108 -0.41 -0.77 10.30
CA LEU A 108 0.64 -1.63 10.81
C LEU A 108 2.02 -1.16 10.35
N GLN A 109 3.01 -1.38 11.21
CA GLN A 109 4.41 -1.25 10.85
C GLN A 109 4.76 -2.28 9.77
N PRO A 110 5.65 -1.94 8.80
CA PRO A 110 6.06 -2.89 7.76
C PRO A 110 6.55 -4.21 8.34
N GLY A 111 6.14 -5.31 7.73
CA GLY A 111 6.56 -6.66 8.13
C GLY A 111 5.61 -7.73 7.58
N GLY A 112 6.18 -8.84 7.14
CA GLY A 112 5.39 -9.98 6.66
C GLY A 112 4.66 -10.65 7.81
N ARG A 113 3.34 -10.87 7.66
CA ARG A 113 2.48 -11.53 8.66
C ARG A 113 1.70 -12.66 8.03
N ASN A 114 1.57 -13.74 8.77
CA ASN A 114 0.66 -14.81 8.39
C ASN A 114 -0.74 -14.52 8.94
N TRP A 115 -1.59 -13.92 8.11
CA TRP A 115 -2.95 -13.57 8.50
C TRP A 115 -3.86 -14.77 8.76
N THR A 116 -3.50 -15.99 8.31
CA THR A 116 -4.27 -17.20 8.62
C THR A 116 -4.23 -17.53 10.11
N ASP A 117 -3.11 -17.27 10.75
CA ASP A 117 -2.83 -17.71 12.13
C ASP A 117 -3.19 -16.62 13.16
N ILE A 118 -3.39 -15.38 12.72
CA ILE A 118 -3.73 -14.28 13.62
C ILE A 118 -5.21 -14.32 13.97
N THR A 119 -5.52 -14.40 15.26
CA THR A 119 -6.88 -14.31 15.77
C THR A 119 -7.13 -12.93 16.37
N LEU A 120 -8.16 -12.24 15.89
CA LEU A 120 -8.56 -10.91 16.36
C LEU A 120 -10.01 -10.94 16.81
N PRO A 121 -10.34 -10.41 18.00
CA PRO A 121 -11.73 -10.32 18.43
C PRO A 121 -12.50 -9.30 17.59
N GLY A 122 -13.80 -9.59 17.37
CA GLY A 122 -14.70 -8.71 16.62
C GLY A 122 -14.63 -8.87 15.10
N ARG A 123 -15.33 -7.98 14.40
CA ARG A 123 -15.30 -7.90 12.92
C ARG A 123 -14.17 -7.01 12.46
N ASN A 124 -13.22 -7.58 11.75
CA ASN A 124 -12.06 -6.85 11.25
C ASN A 124 -12.04 -6.90 9.72
N LEU A 125 -11.81 -5.75 9.09
CA LEU A 125 -11.47 -5.66 7.68
C LEU A 125 -9.96 -5.56 7.56
N ILE A 126 -9.35 -6.45 6.78
CA ILE A 126 -7.90 -6.49 6.59
C ILE A 126 -7.59 -6.15 5.14
N LEU A 127 -6.69 -5.19 4.97
CA LEU A 127 -6.15 -4.77 3.69
C LEU A 127 -4.65 -5.02 3.73
N ALA A 128 -4.20 -6.06 3.05
CA ALA A 128 -2.82 -6.53 3.14
C ALA A 128 -2.14 -6.56 1.77
N SER A 129 -0.82 -6.30 1.75
CA SER A 129 0.01 -6.38 0.54
C SER A 129 0.00 -7.79 -0.04
N ALA A 130 -0.10 -7.90 -1.36
CA ALA A 130 -0.11 -9.17 -2.08
C ALA A 130 1.22 -9.95 -1.99
N ASP A 131 2.31 -9.30 -1.58
CA ASP A 131 3.61 -9.95 -1.37
C ASP A 131 3.59 -10.94 -0.19
N GLN A 132 2.52 -10.94 0.61
CA GLN A 132 2.35 -11.90 1.69
C GLN A 132 1.81 -13.21 1.12
N SER A 133 2.58 -14.26 1.24
CA SER A 133 2.18 -15.59 0.80
C SER A 133 0.89 -16.05 1.49
N LEU A 134 0.02 -16.71 0.75
CA LEU A 134 -1.25 -17.29 1.21
C LEU A 134 -2.50 -16.39 1.17
N LEU A 135 -2.39 -15.09 0.92
CA LEU A 135 -3.57 -14.22 0.85
C LEU A 135 -4.55 -14.60 -0.28
N GLU A 136 -4.03 -15.12 -1.39
CA GLU A 136 -4.85 -15.63 -2.50
C GLU A 136 -5.78 -16.78 -2.10
N ARG A 137 -5.44 -17.49 -1.03
CA ARG A 137 -6.20 -18.67 -0.54
C ARG A 137 -7.28 -18.30 0.46
N ILE A 138 -7.39 -17.02 0.85
CA ILE A 138 -8.41 -16.59 1.80
C ILE A 138 -9.75 -16.50 1.10
N PRO A 139 -10.77 -17.28 1.52
CA PRO A 139 -12.10 -17.24 0.91
C PRO A 139 -12.71 -15.84 1.01
N GLY A 140 -13.28 -15.34 -0.10
CA GLY A 140 -13.93 -14.04 -0.13
C GLY A 140 -12.98 -12.84 -0.22
N ALA A 141 -11.67 -13.06 -0.33
CA ALA A 141 -10.72 -11.97 -0.54
C ALA A 141 -10.96 -11.32 -1.92
N THR A 142 -11.09 -10.00 -1.91
CA THR A 142 -11.09 -9.18 -3.14
C THR A 142 -9.70 -8.58 -3.33
N ARG A 143 -9.31 -8.35 -4.58
CA ARG A 143 -7.97 -7.82 -4.87
C ARG A 143 -8.03 -6.43 -5.50
N ILE A 144 -7.05 -5.61 -5.15
CA ILE A 144 -6.72 -4.36 -5.83
C ILE A 144 -5.47 -4.65 -6.67
N ASN A 145 -5.51 -4.33 -7.96
CA ASN A 145 -4.44 -4.70 -8.88
C ASN A 145 -3.53 -3.52 -9.20
N TYR A 146 -2.27 -3.85 -9.53
CA TYR A 146 -1.37 -2.96 -10.26
C TYR A 146 -1.88 -2.72 -11.69
N PRO A 147 -1.33 -1.73 -12.42
CA PRO A 147 -1.67 -1.48 -13.83
C PRO A 147 -1.37 -2.67 -14.76
N ASP A 148 -0.45 -3.56 -14.38
CA ASP A 148 -0.10 -4.80 -15.09
C ASP A 148 -1.03 -5.98 -14.76
N SER A 149 -2.12 -5.72 -14.03
CA SER A 149 -3.10 -6.71 -13.56
C SER A 149 -2.60 -7.70 -12.51
N LEU A 150 -1.36 -7.56 -12.03
CA LEU A 150 -0.90 -8.31 -10.86
C LEU A 150 -1.57 -7.79 -9.60
N ALA A 151 -1.78 -8.65 -8.62
CA ALA A 151 -2.34 -8.24 -7.35
C ALA A 151 -1.38 -7.30 -6.60
N ALA A 152 -1.88 -6.14 -6.18
CA ALA A 152 -1.17 -5.21 -5.31
C ALA A 152 -1.55 -5.43 -3.86
N PHE A 153 -2.85 -5.57 -3.59
CA PHE A 153 -3.40 -5.77 -2.26
C PHE A 153 -4.58 -6.74 -2.29
N TYR A 154 -4.77 -7.39 -1.16
CA TYR A 154 -5.95 -8.19 -0.86
C TYR A 154 -6.78 -7.53 0.25
N VAL A 155 -8.10 -7.55 0.08
CA VAL A 155 -9.07 -7.04 1.04
C VAL A 155 -9.97 -8.19 1.45
N PHE A 156 -9.99 -8.51 2.73
CA PHE A 156 -10.79 -9.61 3.27
C PHE A 156 -11.29 -9.32 4.68
N GLU A 157 -12.35 -10.01 5.05
CA GLU A 157 -12.92 -9.93 6.39
C GLU A 157 -12.35 -11.03 7.28
N LYS A 158 -12.09 -10.69 8.52
CA LYS A 158 -11.74 -11.65 9.55
C LYS A 158 -12.56 -11.38 10.79
N SER A 159 -13.41 -12.33 11.17
CA SER A 159 -14.18 -12.28 12.38
C SER A 159 -13.81 -13.46 13.27
N SER A 160 -13.60 -13.19 14.55
CA SER A 160 -13.51 -14.22 15.56
C SER A 160 -14.56 -13.92 16.63
N PRO A 161 -15.20 -14.94 17.21
CA PRO A 161 -16.10 -14.70 18.31
C PRO A 161 -15.37 -13.95 19.42
N LEU A 162 -16.02 -12.94 19.98
CA LEU A 162 -15.53 -12.28 21.17
C LEU A 162 -15.33 -13.38 22.23
N ALA A 163 -14.12 -13.52 22.74
CA ALA A 163 -13.88 -14.37 23.89
C ALA A 163 -14.72 -13.81 25.06
N ILE A 164 -15.84 -14.46 25.36
CA ILE A 164 -16.61 -14.14 26.56
C ILE A 164 -15.71 -14.56 27.71
N SER A 165 -15.04 -13.59 28.32
CA SER A 165 -14.33 -13.83 29.57
C SER A 165 -15.37 -14.22 30.62
N LYS A 166 -15.33 -15.50 31.07
CA LYS A 166 -16.03 -15.95 32.23
C LYS A 166 -15.39 -15.39 33.48
#